data_3ec2656e1f20ae18e2f8a71711e8788b
#
_entry.id   3ec2656e1f20ae18e2f8a71711e8788b
#
_cell.length_a   1.000
_cell.length_b   1.000
_cell.length_c   1.000
_cell.angle_alpha   90.00
_cell.angle_beta   90.00
_cell.angle_gamma   90.00
#
_symmetry.space_group_name_H-M   'P 1'
#
loop_
_entity.id
_entity.type
_entity.pdbx_description
1 polymer ?
#
loop_
_entity_poly.entity_id
_entity_poly.type
_entity_poly.pdbx_seq_one_letter_code
_entity_poly.pdbx_strand_id
1 'polypeptide(L)'
;MADMHSVQRGAAFLDGCTARAAVPRDGDTDRRERAAERSLDSVRECSQPARHNTVQAAAVRPVTTSADGGRPGRAVELLHGAGIVPEAIRWLWPGWLAKGKVHILGGAPGTGKTTIALSLAATVSTGGSWPDGQRAPAGNVIVWSGEDDPADTLTPRLLASGADMRRIWFVGDTNDHGERRAFDPSRDIEALRQAIGAAGGAALLVVDPVVSAIAGDSHKNAEVRRGLQPLADLASNLGCALLGITHFSKGTSGREPTERITGSLAFGAVARVVMVAARSADDESKRLFCRAKSNIGRDDGGFEYDLLQTELDNAPGVFASHVEWGNPVDGAARDLLAVAEAMPEAGEGGALNDAVDFLADVLTTGSLPVAEVRKRARAEGISERTLARAREKLGIKSERQGFGASTVWYLPADPLVPKNPIDANK
;
A
#
# COMPACT_ATOMS: atom_id res chain seq x y z
N MET A 1 53.03 19.17 29.81
CA MET A 1 54.06 18.15 29.54
C MET A 1 53.58 17.48 28.28
N ALA A 2 54.06 17.95 27.14
CA ALA A 2 55.20 17.51 26.34
C ALA A 2 54.81 16.22 25.59
N ASP A 3 54.92 15.99 24.31
CA ASP A 3 55.63 16.60 23.16
C ASP A 3 55.14 15.81 21.91
N MET A 4 54.77 16.40 20.83
CA MET A 4 55.50 16.65 19.58
C MET A 4 56.42 15.52 19.07
N HIS A 5 56.16 15.08 17.81
CA HIS A 5 57.06 14.96 16.65
C HIS A 5 56.36 14.18 15.53
N SER A 6 56.00 14.77 14.36
CA SER A 6 56.82 15.23 13.25
C SER A 6 57.64 14.12 12.53
N VAL A 7 57.47 14.03 11.23
CA VAL A 7 58.45 13.88 10.11
C VAL A 7 57.70 13.37 8.84
N GLN A 8 57.43 14.21 7.82
CA GLN A 8 58.20 14.56 6.61
C GLN A 8 58.74 13.38 5.78
N ARG A 9 58.33 13.30 4.54
CA ARG A 9 59.00 13.59 3.26
C ARG A 9 58.53 12.64 2.14
N GLY A 10 58.35 13.22 0.99
CA GLY A 10 58.97 12.87 -0.25
C GLY A 10 58.31 13.47 -1.49
N ALA A 11 59.03 14.37 -2.10
CA ALA A 11 58.72 15.07 -3.33
C ALA A 11 59.34 14.35 -4.55
N ALA A 12 58.76 14.57 -5.76
CA ALA A 12 59.44 14.76 -7.04
C ALA A 12 58.42 15.02 -8.14
N PHE A 13 58.43 16.19 -8.78
CA PHE A 13 59.02 16.51 -10.11
C PHE A 13 58.21 15.93 -11.28
N LEU A 14 57.71 16.70 -12.26
CA LEU A 14 58.22 17.65 -13.21
C LEU A 14 57.11 18.36 -14.01
N ASP A 15 57.36 19.57 -14.34
CA ASP A 15 57.38 20.38 -15.59
C ASP A 15 56.02 20.78 -16.19
N GLY A 16 55.67 22.03 -16.16
CA GLY A 16 56.16 23.05 -17.10
C GLY A 16 55.26 23.20 -18.32
N CYS A 17 54.22 24.07 -18.21
CA CYS A 17 53.80 24.81 -19.38
C CYS A 17 53.18 26.15 -18.98
N THR A 18 53.94 27.23 -19.16
CA THR A 18 53.53 28.62 -19.03
C THR A 18 52.59 28.99 -20.16
N ALA A 19 51.32 29.23 -19.87
CA ALA A 19 50.42 29.96 -20.76
C ALA A 19 50.06 31.29 -20.08
N ARG A 20 50.54 32.37 -20.73
CA ARG A 20 50.23 33.77 -20.37
C ARG A 20 48.73 34.00 -20.31
N ALA A 21 48.22 34.47 -19.18
CA ALA A 21 46.90 35.03 -19.05
C ALA A 21 46.81 36.32 -19.85
N ALA A 22 45.96 36.34 -20.88
CA ALA A 22 45.56 37.54 -21.59
C ALA A 22 44.52 38.28 -20.75
N VAL A 23 44.80 39.55 -20.44
CA VAL A 23 43.88 40.47 -19.77
C VAL A 23 42.73 40.77 -20.74
N PRO A 24 41.46 40.61 -20.33
CA PRO A 24 40.31 40.97 -21.17
C PRO A 24 40.22 42.51 -21.28
N ARG A 25 40.04 42.99 -22.50
CA ARG A 25 39.77 44.41 -22.79
C ARG A 25 38.33 44.76 -22.33
N ASP A 26 38.19 45.97 -21.79
CA ASP A 26 36.99 46.62 -21.24
C ASP A 26 35.80 46.79 -22.19
N GLY A 27 35.42 45.79 -22.95
CA GLY A 27 34.27 45.86 -23.84
C GLY A 27 33.27 44.71 -23.73
N ASP A 28 33.60 43.67 -22.93
CA ASP A 28 32.83 42.44 -22.90
C ASP A 28 31.91 42.32 -21.65
N THR A 29 32.15 43.16 -20.66
CA THR A 29 31.30 43.24 -19.43
C THR A 29 29.95 43.90 -19.71
N ASP A 30 29.95 45.01 -20.48
CA ASP A 30 28.72 45.77 -20.79
C ASP A 30 27.72 44.97 -21.69
N ARG A 31 28.26 44.03 -22.48
CA ARG A 31 27.44 43.16 -23.31
C ARG A 31 26.83 41.98 -22.56
N ARG A 32 27.49 41.52 -21.50
CA ARG A 32 26.98 40.44 -20.65
C ARG A 32 25.94 40.94 -19.66
N GLU A 33 26.11 42.14 -19.12
CA GLU A 33 25.12 42.78 -18.26
C GLU A 33 23.81 43.10 -18.99
N ARG A 34 23.89 43.64 -20.22
CA ARG A 34 22.71 43.87 -21.07
C ARG A 34 22.03 42.59 -21.54
N ALA A 35 22.73 41.49 -21.65
CA ALA A 35 22.16 40.17 -21.93
C ALA A 35 21.45 39.58 -20.71
N ALA A 36 21.99 39.82 -19.50
CA ALA A 36 21.38 39.40 -18.24
C ALA A 36 20.12 40.22 -17.92
N GLU A 37 20.13 41.55 -18.17
CA GLU A 37 18.95 42.41 -17.99
C GLU A 37 17.82 42.03 -18.94
N ARG A 38 18.07 41.73 -20.21
CA ARG A 38 17.06 41.24 -21.16
C ARG A 38 16.49 39.87 -20.76
N SER A 39 17.28 39.01 -20.10
CA SER A 39 16.81 37.73 -19.59
C SER A 39 15.90 37.90 -18.36
N LEU A 40 16.18 38.90 -17.51
CA LEU A 40 15.34 39.23 -16.36
C LEU A 40 14.02 39.92 -16.74
N ASP A 41 14.02 40.73 -17.80
CA ASP A 41 12.78 41.34 -18.30
C ASP A 41 11.87 40.30 -18.98
N SER A 42 12.42 39.29 -19.68
CA SER A 42 11.61 38.20 -20.25
C SER A 42 10.98 37.30 -19.17
N VAL A 43 11.61 37.17 -18.00
CA VAL A 43 11.07 36.44 -16.85
C VAL A 43 10.01 37.25 -16.09
N ARG A 44 10.13 38.59 -16.10
CA ARG A 44 9.12 39.47 -15.50
C ARG A 44 7.84 39.60 -16.35
N GLU A 45 7.93 39.51 -17.67
CA GLU A 45 6.74 39.48 -18.54
C GLU A 45 5.94 38.16 -18.41
N CYS A 46 6.58 37.04 -18.02
CA CYS A 46 5.88 35.78 -17.74
C CYS A 46 5.16 35.75 -16.38
N SER A 47 5.38 36.72 -15.50
CA SER A 47 4.79 36.78 -14.16
C SER A 47 3.57 37.64 -14.01
N GLN A 48 3.01 38.16 -15.10
CA GLN A 48 1.68 38.79 -15.06
C GLN A 48 0.62 37.66 -14.98
N PRO A 49 -0.31 37.69 -14.02
CA PRO A 49 -1.41 36.75 -13.99
C PRO A 49 -2.18 36.91 -15.31
N ALA A 50 -2.28 35.82 -16.06
CA ALA A 50 -3.09 35.75 -17.26
C ALA A 50 -4.46 36.36 -16.93
N ARG A 51 -4.77 37.47 -17.54
CA ARG A 51 -6.13 38.05 -17.50
C ARG A 51 -7.02 36.94 -18.02
N HIS A 52 -7.82 36.35 -17.13
CA HIS A 52 -8.89 35.45 -17.51
C HIS A 52 -9.78 36.23 -18.50
N ASN A 53 -9.49 36.08 -19.77
CA ASN A 53 -10.49 36.29 -20.79
C ASN A 53 -11.54 35.21 -20.53
N THR A 54 -12.55 35.56 -19.77
CA THR A 54 -13.80 34.83 -19.70
C THR A 54 -14.40 34.91 -21.11
N VAL A 55 -13.92 34.02 -21.99
CA VAL A 55 -14.69 33.66 -23.15
C VAL A 55 -15.93 33.01 -22.56
N GLN A 56 -17.02 33.76 -22.50
CA GLN A 56 -18.33 33.20 -22.24
C GLN A 56 -18.51 32.11 -23.27
N ALA A 57 -18.36 30.86 -22.82
CA ALA A 57 -18.72 29.71 -23.60
C ALA A 57 -20.19 29.92 -23.98
N ALA A 58 -20.43 30.16 -25.25
CA ALA A 58 -21.77 30.16 -25.79
C ALA A 58 -22.38 28.81 -25.40
N ALA A 59 -23.39 28.84 -24.53
CA ALA A 59 -24.06 27.63 -24.08
C ALA A 59 -24.53 26.90 -25.34
N VAL A 60 -23.84 25.79 -25.63
CA VAL A 60 -24.27 24.89 -26.70
C VAL A 60 -25.60 24.33 -26.24
N ARG A 61 -26.69 24.80 -26.86
CA ARG A 61 -28.02 24.29 -26.58
C ARG A 61 -28.07 22.83 -26.94
N PRO A 62 -28.48 21.95 -26.03
CA PRO A 62 -28.65 20.54 -26.37
C PRO A 62 -29.69 20.41 -27.49
N VAL A 63 -29.36 19.59 -28.48
CA VAL A 63 -30.32 19.25 -29.55
C VAL A 63 -31.22 18.16 -29.00
N THR A 64 -32.38 18.54 -28.50
CA THR A 64 -33.44 17.60 -28.13
C THR A 64 -34.31 17.33 -29.33
N THR A 65 -34.32 16.15 -29.91
CA THR A 65 -35.32 15.73 -30.89
C THR A 65 -36.49 15.14 -30.11
N SER A 66 -37.52 15.93 -29.90
CA SER A 66 -38.85 15.43 -29.50
C SER A 66 -39.61 15.01 -30.75
N ALA A 67 -39.69 13.71 -31.01
CA ALA A 67 -40.69 13.14 -31.89
C ALA A 67 -41.94 12.88 -31.05
N ASP A 68 -43.01 13.52 -31.45
CA ASP A 68 -44.39 13.29 -31.04
C ASP A 68 -44.94 14.06 -29.83
N GLY A 69 -46.05 14.72 -30.05
CA GLY A 69 -46.72 15.60 -29.10
C GLY A 69 -47.36 14.83 -27.94
N GLY A 70 -47.01 15.17 -26.71
CA GLY A 70 -47.90 15.04 -25.56
C GLY A 70 -47.53 14.08 -24.45
N ARG A 71 -46.38 13.35 -24.47
CA ARG A 71 -45.83 12.66 -23.32
C ARG A 71 -44.32 12.92 -23.24
N PRO A 72 -43.72 13.07 -22.05
CA PRO A 72 -42.26 13.14 -21.95
C PRO A 72 -41.70 11.77 -22.37
N GLY A 73 -41.38 11.65 -23.66
CA GLY A 73 -40.72 10.49 -24.26
C GLY A 73 -39.27 10.42 -23.78
N ARG A 74 -38.67 9.23 -23.86
CA ARG A 74 -37.22 9.06 -23.64
C ARG A 74 -36.45 9.93 -24.65
N ALA A 75 -35.74 10.91 -24.20
CA ALA A 75 -34.86 11.75 -25.01
C ALA A 75 -33.41 11.44 -24.71
N VAL A 76 -32.55 11.39 -25.75
CA VAL A 76 -31.09 11.31 -25.61
C VAL A 76 -30.53 12.67 -25.93
N GLU A 77 -29.73 13.19 -25.03
CA GLU A 77 -28.96 14.42 -25.21
C GLU A 77 -27.64 14.10 -25.90
N LEU A 78 -27.33 14.79 -26.98
CA LEU A 78 -26.03 14.72 -27.65
C LEU A 78 -25.24 15.99 -27.34
N LEU A 79 -24.02 15.83 -26.81
CA LEU A 79 -23.08 16.89 -26.58
C LEU A 79 -22.11 17.01 -27.76
N HIS A 80 -21.96 18.20 -28.31
CA HIS A 80 -21.03 18.42 -29.42
C HIS A 80 -19.58 18.50 -28.88
N GLY A 81 -18.69 17.63 -29.34
CA GLY A 81 -17.32 17.49 -28.83
C GLY A 81 -16.49 18.77 -28.89
N ALA A 82 -16.71 19.64 -29.93
CA ALA A 82 -16.02 20.91 -30.05
C ALA A 82 -16.40 21.94 -28.95
N GLY A 83 -17.53 21.73 -28.28
CA GLY A 83 -17.95 22.57 -27.14
C GLY A 83 -17.45 22.10 -25.78
N ILE A 84 -16.73 20.97 -25.70
CA ILE A 84 -16.23 20.39 -24.45
C ILE A 84 -14.83 20.95 -24.18
N VAL A 85 -14.69 21.67 -23.07
CA VAL A 85 -13.38 22.12 -22.58
C VAL A 85 -12.71 20.99 -21.84
N PRO A 86 -11.47 20.61 -22.20
CA PRO A 86 -10.72 19.61 -21.45
C PRO A 86 -10.46 20.05 -20.01
N GLU A 87 -10.67 19.15 -19.05
CA GLU A 87 -10.41 19.38 -17.64
C GLU A 87 -9.34 18.43 -17.13
N ALA A 88 -8.45 18.93 -16.25
CA ALA A 88 -7.48 18.09 -15.56
C ALA A 88 -8.18 17.22 -14.51
N ILE A 89 -7.68 15.99 -14.32
CA ILE A 89 -8.14 15.13 -13.24
C ILE A 89 -7.79 15.77 -11.90
N ARG A 90 -8.83 15.98 -11.08
CA ARG A 90 -8.66 16.49 -9.71
C ARG A 90 -8.38 15.34 -8.77
N TRP A 91 -7.29 15.43 -8.04
CA TRP A 91 -6.85 14.41 -7.11
C TRP A 91 -7.12 14.82 -5.66
N LEU A 92 -7.46 13.83 -4.83
CA LEU A 92 -7.40 13.91 -3.36
C LEU A 92 -6.01 13.47 -2.90
N TRP A 93 -5.52 12.36 -3.46
CA TRP A 93 -4.14 11.89 -3.36
C TRP A 93 -3.61 11.61 -4.77
N PRO A 94 -2.64 12.39 -5.26
CA PRO A 94 -2.16 12.30 -6.64
C PRO A 94 -1.73 10.87 -7.02
N GLY A 95 -2.30 10.37 -8.11
CA GLY A 95 -2.04 9.02 -8.61
C GLY A 95 -2.76 7.89 -7.86
N TRP A 96 -3.38 8.15 -6.70
CA TRP A 96 -4.03 7.15 -5.86
C TRP A 96 -5.53 7.35 -5.72
N LEU A 97 -5.98 8.54 -5.32
CA LEU A 97 -7.39 8.85 -5.07
C LEU A 97 -7.81 10.07 -5.88
N ALA A 98 -8.56 9.85 -6.97
CA ALA A 98 -9.10 10.91 -7.80
C ALA A 98 -10.49 11.34 -7.32
N LYS A 99 -10.76 12.64 -7.24
CA LYS A 99 -12.07 13.19 -6.89
C LYS A 99 -13.10 12.85 -7.98
N GLY A 100 -14.32 12.52 -7.57
CA GLY A 100 -15.39 12.13 -8.47
C GLY A 100 -15.23 10.74 -9.09
N LYS A 101 -14.37 9.88 -8.54
CA LYS A 101 -14.09 8.54 -9.09
C LYS A 101 -14.17 7.47 -8.02
N VAL A 102 -14.40 6.23 -8.49
CA VAL A 102 -14.40 5.02 -7.66
C VAL A 102 -13.02 4.38 -7.67
N HIS A 103 -12.56 4.01 -6.49
CA HIS A 103 -11.33 3.27 -6.21
C HIS A 103 -11.67 2.02 -5.43
N ILE A 104 -10.91 0.96 -5.66
CA ILE A 104 -11.08 -0.31 -4.93
C ILE A 104 -9.78 -0.64 -4.18
N LEU A 105 -9.93 -1.04 -2.94
CA LEU A 105 -8.88 -1.66 -2.13
C LEU A 105 -9.22 -3.12 -1.90
N GLY A 106 -8.46 -4.01 -2.54
CA GLY A 106 -8.56 -5.45 -2.40
C GLY A 106 -7.45 -6.05 -1.54
N GLY A 107 -7.65 -7.28 -1.07
CA GLY A 107 -6.63 -8.03 -0.33
C GLY A 107 -7.19 -9.19 0.44
N ALA A 108 -6.33 -10.11 0.86
CA ALA A 108 -6.72 -11.24 1.71
C ALA A 108 -7.28 -10.78 3.07
N PRO A 109 -8.05 -11.61 3.79
CA PRO A 109 -8.40 -11.32 5.18
C PRO A 109 -7.15 -11.10 6.04
N GLY A 110 -7.23 -10.17 7.01
CA GLY A 110 -6.12 -9.88 7.93
C GLY A 110 -4.99 -9.01 7.36
N THR A 111 -5.09 -8.54 6.12
CA THR A 111 -4.12 -7.57 5.57
C THR A 111 -4.29 -6.15 6.08
N GLY A 112 -5.36 -5.84 6.83
CA GLY A 112 -5.57 -4.51 7.40
C GLY A 112 -6.22 -3.49 6.45
N LYS A 113 -7.00 -3.93 5.45
CA LYS A 113 -7.66 -3.04 4.47
C LYS A 113 -8.48 -1.92 5.12
N THR A 114 -9.34 -2.27 6.08
CA THR A 114 -10.12 -1.29 6.85
C THR A 114 -9.20 -0.34 7.61
N THR A 115 -8.13 -0.83 8.25
CA THR A 115 -7.16 0.00 8.96
C THR A 115 -6.42 0.95 8.00
N ILE A 116 -6.06 0.50 6.79
CA ILE A 116 -5.51 1.37 5.73
C ILE A 116 -6.52 2.47 5.37
N ALA A 117 -7.77 2.10 5.08
CA ALA A 117 -8.79 3.08 4.72
C ALA A 117 -9.03 4.11 5.83
N LEU A 118 -9.00 3.69 7.10
CA LEU A 118 -9.13 4.60 8.25
C LEU A 118 -7.88 5.48 8.44
N SER A 119 -6.68 4.99 8.16
CA SER A 119 -5.45 5.81 8.11
C SER A 119 -5.54 6.89 7.03
N LEU A 120 -6.02 6.54 5.83
CA LEU A 120 -6.27 7.50 4.75
C LEU A 120 -7.37 8.51 5.15
N ALA A 121 -8.43 8.05 5.84
CA ALA A 121 -9.48 8.89 6.39
C ALA A 121 -8.94 9.89 7.42
N ALA A 122 -8.07 9.45 8.33
CA ALA A 122 -7.40 10.30 9.30
C ALA A 122 -6.55 11.38 8.60
N THR A 123 -5.77 10.99 7.61
CA THR A 123 -4.96 11.91 6.80
C THR A 123 -5.83 12.99 6.12
N VAL A 124 -6.96 12.62 5.53
CA VAL A 124 -7.90 13.58 4.91
C VAL A 124 -8.54 14.48 5.96
N SER A 125 -8.96 13.94 7.10
CA SER A 125 -9.65 14.72 8.14
C SER A 125 -8.78 15.84 8.70
N THR A 126 -7.49 15.60 8.84
CA THR A 126 -6.52 16.55 9.40
C THR A 126 -5.83 17.43 8.34
N GLY A 127 -5.85 17.03 7.08
CA GLY A 127 -4.97 17.62 6.06
C GLY A 127 -3.52 17.23 6.27
N GLY A 128 -3.29 16.02 6.78
CA GLY A 128 -1.99 15.43 7.07
C GLY A 128 -1.16 15.11 5.83
N SER A 129 -0.06 14.40 6.02
CA SER A 129 0.82 13.96 4.93
C SER A 129 0.44 12.54 4.48
N TRP A 130 0.41 12.33 3.18
CA TRP A 130 0.34 11.02 2.57
C TRP A 130 1.66 10.25 2.75
N PRO A 131 1.70 8.94 2.54
CA PRO A 131 2.94 8.14 2.61
C PRO A 131 4.07 8.64 1.71
N ASP A 132 3.73 9.30 0.60
CA ASP A 132 4.70 9.92 -0.32
C ASP A 132 5.16 11.33 0.11
N GLY A 133 4.78 11.80 1.29
CA GLY A 133 5.11 13.10 1.85
C GLY A 133 4.26 14.27 1.35
N GLN A 134 3.40 14.08 0.34
CA GLN A 134 2.51 15.13 -0.14
C GLN A 134 1.41 15.43 0.89
N ARG A 135 0.96 16.69 0.94
CA ARG A 135 -0.11 17.11 1.87
C ARG A 135 -1.49 16.80 1.30
N ALA A 136 -2.36 16.23 2.13
CA ALA A 136 -3.77 16.06 1.81
C ALA A 136 -4.51 17.40 1.93
N PRO A 137 -5.45 17.71 1.03
CA PRO A 137 -6.44 18.75 1.31
C PRO A 137 -7.37 18.25 2.44
N ALA A 138 -7.49 19.05 3.50
CA ALA A 138 -8.40 18.72 4.60
C ALA A 138 -9.86 18.70 4.14
N GLY A 139 -10.66 17.73 4.64
CA GLY A 139 -12.07 17.62 4.27
C GLY A 139 -12.83 16.61 5.11
N ASN A 140 -14.17 16.63 4.96
CA ASN A 140 -15.01 15.66 5.61
C ASN A 140 -14.82 14.26 5.01
N VAL A 141 -14.87 13.26 5.86
CA VAL A 141 -14.83 11.84 5.48
C VAL A 141 -16.10 11.18 5.94
N ILE A 142 -16.72 10.45 5.04
CA ILE A 142 -17.90 9.63 5.34
C ILE A 142 -17.45 8.17 5.35
N VAL A 143 -17.80 7.44 6.38
CA VAL A 143 -17.48 6.01 6.53
C VAL A 143 -18.78 5.24 6.68
N TRP A 144 -19.03 4.32 5.78
CA TRP A 144 -20.00 3.27 5.94
C TRP A 144 -19.29 1.95 6.11
N SER A 145 -19.63 1.25 7.19
CA SER A 145 -19.19 -0.12 7.42
C SER A 145 -20.41 -1.00 7.68
N GLY A 146 -20.47 -2.13 6.99
CA GLY A 146 -21.45 -3.16 7.22
C GLY A 146 -20.94 -4.29 8.12
N GLU A 147 -19.67 -4.22 8.54
CA GLU A 147 -19.00 -5.28 9.32
C GLU A 147 -18.55 -4.80 10.70
N ASP A 148 -17.99 -3.59 10.80
CA ASP A 148 -17.36 -3.06 12.01
C ASP A 148 -18.27 -2.03 12.70
N ASP A 149 -18.34 -2.07 14.03
CA ASP A 149 -19.09 -1.12 14.86
C ASP A 149 -18.34 0.22 14.96
N PRO A 150 -19.07 1.37 14.86
CA PRO A 150 -18.46 2.68 15.00
C PRO A 150 -17.80 2.95 16.35
N ALA A 151 -18.36 2.45 17.46
CA ALA A 151 -17.91 2.82 18.80
C ALA A 151 -16.72 1.99 19.28
N ASP A 152 -16.76 0.67 19.08
CA ASP A 152 -15.76 -0.24 19.65
C ASP A 152 -14.61 -0.55 18.66
N THR A 153 -14.82 -0.32 17.36
CA THR A 153 -13.85 -0.72 16.34
C THR A 153 -13.36 0.45 15.49
N LEU A 154 -14.28 1.20 14.83
CA LEU A 154 -13.86 2.23 13.86
C LEU A 154 -13.31 3.48 14.54
N THR A 155 -14.01 3.99 15.58
CA THR A 155 -13.57 5.20 16.31
C THR A 155 -12.22 4.99 16.99
N PRO A 156 -11.96 3.89 17.72
CA PRO A 156 -10.63 3.64 18.29
C PRO A 156 -9.52 3.64 17.25
N ARG A 157 -9.71 2.98 16.10
CA ARG A 157 -8.71 2.95 15.01
C ARG A 157 -8.49 4.32 14.38
N LEU A 158 -9.53 5.12 14.21
CA LEU A 158 -9.42 6.50 13.72
C LEU A 158 -8.64 7.39 14.70
N LEU A 159 -8.95 7.28 16.00
CA LEU A 159 -8.22 8.01 17.05
C LEU A 159 -6.74 7.59 17.10
N ALA A 160 -6.44 6.29 17.05
CA ALA A 160 -5.08 5.78 17.00
C ALA A 160 -4.32 6.26 15.73
N SER A 161 -5.06 6.50 14.64
CA SER A 161 -4.51 7.08 13.40
C SER A 161 -4.42 8.62 13.42
N GLY A 162 -4.80 9.27 14.52
CA GLY A 162 -4.74 10.72 14.68
C GLY A 162 -5.81 11.51 13.92
N ALA A 163 -7.01 10.93 13.69
CA ALA A 163 -8.09 11.58 12.95
C ALA A 163 -8.67 12.81 13.68
N ASP A 164 -9.05 13.84 12.92
CA ASP A 164 -9.95 14.90 13.41
C ASP A 164 -11.39 14.39 13.34
N MET A 165 -11.86 13.87 14.47
CA MET A 165 -13.21 13.28 14.57
C MET A 165 -14.34 14.26 14.27
N ARG A 166 -14.12 15.57 14.28
CA ARG A 166 -15.12 16.59 13.88
C ARG A 166 -15.43 16.54 12.39
N ARG A 167 -14.56 15.89 11.60
CA ARG A 167 -14.70 15.72 10.16
C ARG A 167 -14.99 14.28 9.73
N ILE A 168 -15.14 13.38 10.69
CA ILE A 168 -15.51 12.00 10.45
C ILE A 168 -17.01 11.82 10.68
N TRP A 169 -17.69 11.23 9.72
CA TRP A 169 -19.11 10.93 9.79
C TRP A 169 -19.33 9.45 9.50
N PHE A 170 -20.08 8.79 10.37
CA PHE A 170 -20.49 7.41 10.12
C PHE A 170 -21.90 7.39 9.54
N VAL A 171 -22.14 6.52 8.56
CA VAL A 171 -23.47 6.27 8.03
C VAL A 171 -24.20 5.35 9.00
N GLY A 172 -25.24 5.86 9.60
CA GLY A 172 -26.12 5.12 10.53
C GLY A 172 -27.33 4.56 9.81
N ASP A 173 -28.41 4.36 10.60
CA ASP A 173 -29.68 3.87 10.10
C ASP A 173 -30.36 4.85 9.13
N THR A 174 -31.13 4.28 8.21
CA THR A 174 -32.05 5.02 7.34
C THR A 174 -33.40 5.14 8.03
N ASN A 175 -34.00 6.35 8.02
CA ASN A 175 -35.39 6.56 8.42
C ASN A 175 -36.26 6.50 7.16
N ASP A 176 -37.02 5.43 7.02
CA ASP A 176 -37.92 5.20 5.89
C ASP A 176 -39.37 5.36 6.37
N HIS A 177 -39.97 6.55 6.07
CA HIS A 177 -41.34 6.91 6.48
C HIS A 177 -41.65 6.77 7.99
N GLY A 178 -40.64 6.99 8.85
CA GLY A 178 -40.78 6.88 10.32
C GLY A 178 -40.28 5.56 10.88
N GLU A 179 -39.99 4.59 10.08
CA GLU A 179 -39.34 3.33 10.48
C GLU A 179 -37.82 3.42 10.34
N ARG A 180 -37.11 3.07 11.42
CA ARG A 180 -35.65 2.97 11.39
C ARG A 180 -35.24 1.58 10.91
N ARG A 181 -34.37 1.54 9.93
CA ARG A 181 -33.76 0.32 9.43
C ARG A 181 -32.30 0.55 9.09
N ALA A 182 -31.53 -0.50 9.00
CA ALA A 182 -30.15 -0.43 8.56
C ALA A 182 -30.06 0.20 7.15
N PHE A 183 -29.03 1.03 6.96
CA PHE A 183 -28.68 1.61 5.66
C PHE A 183 -28.33 0.49 4.68
N ASP A 184 -28.91 0.56 3.49
CA ASP A 184 -28.66 -0.37 2.41
C ASP A 184 -28.03 0.39 1.22
N PRO A 185 -26.71 0.20 0.95
CA PRO A 185 -26.02 0.91 -0.11
C PRO A 185 -26.53 0.56 -1.53
N SER A 186 -27.37 -0.46 -1.69
CA SER A 186 -27.96 -0.79 -2.98
C SER A 186 -29.20 0.06 -3.32
N ARG A 187 -29.80 0.74 -2.35
CA ARG A 187 -31.08 1.45 -2.50
C ARG A 187 -31.13 2.84 -1.87
N ASP A 188 -30.31 3.12 -0.86
CA ASP A 188 -30.39 4.36 -0.07
C ASP A 188 -29.41 5.45 -0.52
N ILE A 189 -28.80 5.29 -1.70
CA ILE A 189 -27.77 6.21 -2.22
C ILE A 189 -28.26 7.64 -2.31
N GLU A 190 -29.52 7.87 -2.69
CA GLU A 190 -30.06 9.25 -2.81
C GLU A 190 -30.22 9.90 -1.41
N ALA A 191 -30.68 9.15 -0.42
CA ALA A 191 -30.75 9.62 0.96
C ALA A 191 -29.33 9.93 1.52
N LEU A 192 -28.35 9.08 1.20
CA LEU A 192 -26.96 9.32 1.56
C LEU A 192 -26.43 10.59 0.88
N ARG A 193 -26.72 10.81 -0.40
CA ARG A 193 -26.32 12.03 -1.12
C ARG A 193 -26.83 13.30 -0.44
N GLN A 194 -28.10 13.28 -0.03
CA GLN A 194 -28.73 14.41 0.69
C GLN A 194 -28.09 14.62 2.06
N ALA A 195 -27.87 13.56 2.83
CA ALA A 195 -27.22 13.62 4.13
C ALA A 195 -25.77 14.19 4.04
N ILE A 196 -24.99 13.73 3.05
CA ILE A 196 -23.63 14.26 2.80
C ILE A 196 -23.70 15.74 2.41
N GLY A 197 -24.66 16.14 1.58
CA GLY A 197 -24.87 17.54 1.23
C GLY A 197 -25.18 18.41 2.47
N ALA A 198 -26.03 17.95 3.35
CA ALA A 198 -26.37 18.62 4.61
C ALA A 198 -25.17 18.69 5.59
N ALA A 199 -24.27 17.72 5.55
CA ALA A 199 -23.03 17.71 6.34
C ALA A 199 -21.93 18.61 5.76
N GLY A 200 -22.18 19.33 4.66
CA GLY A 200 -21.20 20.21 4.00
C GLY A 200 -20.32 19.52 2.96
N GLY A 201 -20.74 18.39 2.45
CA GLY A 201 -20.02 17.61 1.43
C GLY A 201 -19.00 16.64 2.02
N ALA A 202 -18.32 15.89 1.15
CA ALA A 202 -17.28 14.94 1.50
C ALA A 202 -16.07 15.07 0.57
N ALA A 203 -14.87 14.88 1.09
CA ALA A 203 -13.66 14.70 0.31
C ALA A 203 -13.41 13.22 0.00
N LEU A 204 -13.72 12.34 0.96
CA LEU A 204 -13.58 10.89 0.88
C LEU A 204 -14.85 10.21 1.37
N LEU A 205 -15.31 9.19 0.65
CA LEU A 205 -16.34 8.24 1.06
C LEU A 205 -15.73 6.85 1.09
N VAL A 206 -15.73 6.20 2.25
CA VAL A 206 -15.31 4.81 2.45
C VAL A 206 -16.54 3.91 2.51
N VAL A 207 -16.51 2.81 1.76
CA VAL A 207 -17.59 1.80 1.70
C VAL A 207 -17.00 0.43 1.97
N ASP A 208 -17.31 -0.16 3.12
CA ASP A 208 -16.74 -1.42 3.60
C ASP A 208 -17.82 -2.40 4.10
N PRO A 209 -18.07 -3.52 3.41
CA PRO A 209 -17.51 -3.89 2.10
C PRO A 209 -18.34 -3.35 0.92
N VAL A 210 -17.66 -2.99 -0.18
CA VAL A 210 -18.33 -2.45 -1.37
C VAL A 210 -19.25 -3.46 -2.07
N VAL A 211 -19.07 -4.75 -1.83
CA VAL A 211 -19.96 -5.81 -2.36
C VAL A 211 -21.37 -5.70 -1.86
N SER A 212 -21.61 -5.08 -0.70
CA SER A 212 -22.95 -4.83 -0.15
C SER A 212 -23.80 -3.86 -0.99
N ALA A 213 -23.15 -3.09 -1.89
CA ALA A 213 -23.88 -2.26 -2.85
C ALA A 213 -24.47 -3.05 -4.04
N ILE A 214 -24.21 -4.35 -4.13
CA ILE A 214 -24.68 -5.20 -5.21
C ILE A 214 -25.96 -5.91 -4.78
N ALA A 215 -27.07 -5.48 -5.30
CA ALA A 215 -28.40 -6.06 -5.01
C ALA A 215 -28.63 -7.44 -5.66
N GLY A 216 -27.60 -8.13 -6.11
CA GLY A 216 -27.69 -9.42 -6.80
C GLY A 216 -26.44 -10.25 -6.61
N ASP A 217 -26.14 -11.08 -7.60
CA ASP A 217 -24.96 -11.95 -7.59
C ASP A 217 -23.69 -11.16 -7.89
N SER A 218 -22.84 -10.98 -6.86
CA SER A 218 -21.55 -10.28 -6.97
C SER A 218 -20.53 -10.98 -7.87
N HIS A 219 -20.82 -12.19 -8.35
CA HIS A 219 -20.01 -12.92 -9.34
C HIS A 219 -20.39 -12.58 -10.77
N LYS A 220 -21.54 -11.96 -11.01
CA LYS A 220 -21.99 -11.59 -12.36
C LYS A 220 -21.58 -10.17 -12.72
N ASN A 221 -20.72 -10.03 -13.72
CA ASN A 221 -20.21 -8.75 -14.19
C ASN A 221 -21.30 -7.69 -14.45
N ALA A 222 -22.44 -8.10 -15.03
CA ALA A 222 -23.53 -7.18 -15.35
C ALA A 222 -24.25 -6.65 -14.08
N GLU A 223 -24.39 -7.49 -13.05
CA GLU A 223 -25.00 -7.11 -11.77
C GLU A 223 -24.07 -6.20 -10.97
N VAL A 224 -22.78 -6.53 -10.91
CA VAL A 224 -21.76 -5.70 -10.28
C VAL A 224 -21.70 -4.31 -10.94
N ARG A 225 -21.67 -4.22 -12.27
CA ARG A 225 -21.67 -2.92 -12.96
C ARG A 225 -22.90 -2.09 -12.62
N ARG A 226 -24.08 -2.70 -12.60
CA ARG A 226 -25.33 -2.02 -12.25
C ARG A 226 -25.35 -1.55 -10.80
N GLY A 227 -24.85 -2.37 -9.86
CA GLY A 227 -24.79 -2.03 -8.44
C GLY A 227 -23.77 -0.94 -8.11
N LEU A 228 -22.61 -0.92 -8.81
CA LEU A 228 -21.60 0.11 -8.59
C LEU A 228 -21.87 1.44 -9.30
N GLN A 229 -22.75 1.46 -10.31
CA GLN A 229 -23.05 2.69 -11.05
C GLN A 229 -23.61 3.79 -10.15
N PRO A 230 -24.59 3.54 -9.26
CA PRO A 230 -25.10 4.57 -8.34
C PRO A 230 -24.01 5.15 -7.43
N LEU A 231 -23.05 4.33 -6.98
CA LEU A 231 -21.91 4.79 -6.19
C LEU A 231 -20.96 5.65 -7.03
N ALA A 232 -20.74 5.29 -8.30
CA ALA A 232 -19.91 6.08 -9.22
C ALA A 232 -20.55 7.44 -9.51
N ASP A 233 -21.87 7.46 -9.71
CA ASP A 233 -22.65 8.69 -9.92
C ASP A 233 -22.64 9.56 -8.67
N LEU A 234 -22.80 8.96 -7.47
CA LEU A 234 -22.68 9.66 -6.19
C LEU A 234 -21.32 10.34 -6.03
N ALA A 235 -20.24 9.59 -6.24
CA ALA A 235 -18.88 10.14 -6.17
C ALA A 235 -18.65 11.28 -7.14
N SER A 236 -19.13 11.13 -8.38
CA SER A 236 -19.05 12.14 -9.43
C SER A 236 -19.82 13.41 -9.06
N ASN A 237 -21.08 13.27 -8.62
CA ASN A 237 -21.95 14.39 -8.26
C ASN A 237 -21.46 15.16 -7.03
N LEU A 238 -20.90 14.47 -6.05
CA LEU A 238 -20.32 15.09 -4.86
C LEU A 238 -18.89 15.61 -5.10
N GLY A 239 -18.23 15.20 -6.18
CA GLY A 239 -16.83 15.51 -6.42
C GLY A 239 -15.88 14.93 -5.35
N CYS A 240 -16.28 13.84 -4.67
CA CYS A 240 -15.49 13.15 -3.65
C CYS A 240 -14.77 11.93 -4.23
N ALA A 241 -13.66 11.50 -3.60
CA ALA A 241 -13.09 10.20 -3.88
C ALA A 241 -13.93 9.12 -3.15
N LEU A 242 -14.30 8.04 -3.85
CA LEU A 242 -14.93 6.88 -3.23
C LEU A 242 -13.93 5.75 -3.15
N LEU A 243 -13.72 5.19 -1.96
CA LEU A 243 -12.88 4.03 -1.69
C LEU A 243 -13.75 2.86 -1.24
N GLY A 244 -13.92 1.87 -2.12
CA GLY A 244 -14.60 0.62 -1.80
C GLY A 244 -13.61 -0.45 -1.35
N ILE A 245 -13.92 -1.12 -0.26
CA ILE A 245 -13.10 -2.22 0.29
C ILE A 245 -13.70 -3.55 -0.12
N THR A 246 -12.87 -4.50 -0.48
CA THR A 246 -13.30 -5.86 -0.82
C THR A 246 -12.22 -6.89 -0.52
N HIS A 247 -12.58 -8.17 -0.55
CA HIS A 247 -11.66 -9.27 -0.35
C HIS A 247 -11.15 -9.86 -1.66
N PHE A 248 -10.05 -10.60 -1.60
CA PHE A 248 -9.64 -11.49 -2.67
C PHE A 248 -10.50 -12.77 -2.68
N SER A 249 -10.79 -13.29 -3.87
CA SER A 249 -11.42 -14.59 -4.02
C SER A 249 -10.48 -15.70 -3.55
N LYS A 250 -11.03 -16.70 -2.87
CA LYS A 250 -10.26 -17.87 -2.44
C LYS A 250 -9.66 -18.62 -3.64
N GLY A 251 -8.43 -19.11 -3.49
CA GLY A 251 -7.75 -19.91 -4.52
C GLY A 251 -7.27 -19.09 -5.73
N THR A 252 -7.07 -17.77 -5.58
CA THR A 252 -6.59 -16.89 -6.65
C THR A 252 -5.14 -16.43 -6.46
N SER A 253 -4.40 -17.01 -5.52
CA SER A 253 -2.96 -16.72 -5.34
C SER A 253 -2.20 -16.96 -6.65
N GLY A 254 -1.25 -16.06 -6.97
CA GLY A 254 -0.46 -16.10 -8.19
C GLY A 254 -1.15 -15.59 -9.45
N ARG A 255 -2.46 -15.25 -9.41
CA ARG A 255 -3.14 -14.59 -10.54
C ARG A 255 -2.87 -13.09 -10.55
N GLU A 256 -3.25 -12.45 -11.66
CA GLU A 256 -3.23 -10.98 -11.75
C GLU A 256 -4.01 -10.35 -10.59
N PRO A 257 -3.46 -9.35 -9.88
CA PRO A 257 -4.08 -8.77 -8.68
C PRO A 257 -5.51 -8.28 -8.90
N THR A 258 -5.81 -7.75 -10.09
CA THR A 258 -7.15 -7.28 -10.45
C THR A 258 -8.17 -8.40 -10.66
N GLU A 259 -7.72 -9.60 -11.05
CA GLU A 259 -8.55 -10.79 -11.20
C GLU A 259 -8.86 -11.46 -9.86
N ARG A 260 -8.07 -11.17 -8.85
CA ARG A 260 -8.22 -11.71 -7.48
C ARG A 260 -9.34 -11.04 -6.69
N ILE A 261 -9.74 -9.83 -7.10
CA ILE A 261 -10.82 -9.09 -6.44
C ILE A 261 -12.12 -9.87 -6.54
N THR A 262 -12.78 -10.03 -5.40
CA THR A 262 -13.93 -10.90 -5.17
C THR A 262 -14.97 -10.82 -6.28
N GLY A 263 -15.27 -11.98 -6.82
CA GLY A 263 -16.48 -12.30 -7.56
C GLY A 263 -16.49 -11.86 -9.01
N SER A 264 -15.93 -10.72 -9.39
CA SER A 264 -16.15 -10.20 -10.73
C SER A 264 -15.05 -9.24 -11.19
N LEU A 265 -14.56 -9.42 -12.42
CA LEU A 265 -13.69 -8.47 -13.11
C LEU A 265 -14.32 -7.06 -13.24
N ALA A 266 -15.64 -6.95 -13.04
CA ALA A 266 -16.35 -5.69 -13.13
C ALA A 266 -15.96 -4.68 -12.03
N PHE A 267 -15.56 -5.12 -10.83
CA PHE A 267 -15.02 -4.22 -9.81
C PHE A 267 -13.80 -3.47 -10.33
N GLY A 268 -12.84 -4.21 -10.89
CA GLY A 268 -11.69 -3.62 -11.53
C GLY A 268 -12.01 -2.77 -12.77
N ALA A 269 -13.07 -3.10 -13.51
CA ALA A 269 -13.48 -2.37 -14.71
C ALA A 269 -14.16 -1.03 -14.40
N VAL A 270 -14.94 -0.94 -13.32
CA VAL A 270 -15.61 0.30 -12.87
C VAL A 270 -14.63 1.22 -12.16
N ALA A 271 -13.75 0.68 -11.33
CA ALA A 271 -12.74 1.45 -10.62
C ALA A 271 -11.73 2.11 -11.56
N ARG A 272 -11.37 3.36 -11.27
CA ARG A 272 -10.32 4.07 -11.99
C ARG A 272 -8.92 3.75 -11.49
N VAL A 273 -8.81 3.45 -10.21
CA VAL A 273 -7.59 2.91 -9.59
C VAL A 273 -7.99 1.70 -8.73
N VAL A 274 -7.22 0.65 -8.82
CA VAL A 274 -7.32 -0.53 -7.98
C VAL A 274 -6.04 -0.63 -7.17
N MET A 275 -6.21 -0.70 -5.87
CA MET A 275 -5.13 -0.87 -4.89
C MET A 275 -5.28 -2.24 -4.24
N VAL A 276 -4.19 -2.81 -3.83
CA VAL A 276 -4.16 -4.11 -3.16
C VAL A 276 -3.28 -4.06 -1.93
N ALA A 277 -3.69 -4.82 -0.92
CA ALA A 277 -2.94 -5.04 0.31
C ALA A 277 -2.58 -6.52 0.44
N ALA A 278 -1.31 -6.79 0.70
CA ALA A 278 -0.80 -8.13 0.92
C ALA A 278 0.06 -8.18 2.20
N ARG A 279 0.23 -9.41 2.74
CA ARG A 279 1.16 -9.69 3.83
C ARG A 279 2.36 -10.40 3.24
N SER A 280 3.57 -10.12 3.74
CA SER A 280 4.75 -10.89 3.40
C SER A 280 4.64 -12.30 3.99
N ALA A 281 5.03 -13.30 3.19
CA ALA A 281 5.09 -14.69 3.64
C ALA A 281 6.34 -14.97 4.47
N ASP A 282 7.42 -14.20 4.24
CA ASP A 282 8.69 -14.34 4.97
C ASP A 282 8.66 -13.66 6.34
N ASP A 283 7.90 -12.57 6.45
CA ASP A 283 7.79 -11.76 7.66
C ASP A 283 6.34 -11.30 7.83
N GLU A 284 5.63 -11.94 8.74
CA GLU A 284 4.21 -11.64 8.99
C GLU A 284 3.96 -10.23 9.50
N SER A 285 4.98 -9.54 10.02
CA SER A 285 4.87 -8.13 10.41
C SER A 285 4.82 -7.23 9.20
N LYS A 286 5.55 -7.54 8.13
CA LYS A 286 5.64 -6.73 6.92
C LYS A 286 4.45 -6.90 6.00
N ARG A 287 3.96 -5.80 5.52
CA ARG A 287 2.83 -5.72 4.59
C ARG A 287 3.13 -4.77 3.46
N LEU A 288 2.40 -4.94 2.38
CA LEU A 288 2.56 -4.18 1.15
C LEU A 288 1.22 -3.63 0.69
N PHE A 289 1.19 -2.34 0.39
CA PHE A 289 0.09 -1.63 -0.24
C PHE A 289 0.55 -1.11 -1.59
N CYS A 290 -0.06 -1.56 -2.70
CA CYS A 290 0.38 -1.17 -4.05
C CYS A 290 -0.78 -0.93 -5.00
N ARG A 291 -0.48 -0.18 -6.09
CA ARG A 291 -1.42 0.03 -7.19
C ARG A 291 -1.36 -1.16 -8.13
N ALA A 292 -2.51 -1.82 -8.30
CA ALA A 292 -2.64 -2.96 -9.19
C ALA A 292 -3.19 -2.57 -10.58
N LYS A 293 -3.79 -1.38 -10.68
CA LYS A 293 -4.35 -0.86 -11.93
C LYS A 293 -4.61 0.64 -11.80
N SER A 294 -4.34 1.37 -12.87
CA SER A 294 -4.83 2.74 -13.04
C SER A 294 -5.21 2.99 -14.51
N ASN A 295 -6.37 3.63 -14.75
CA ASN A 295 -6.76 4.09 -16.09
C ASN A 295 -6.49 5.59 -16.28
N ILE A 296 -6.01 6.27 -15.24
CA ILE A 296 -5.92 7.73 -15.18
C ILE A 296 -4.56 8.22 -14.65
N GLY A 297 -3.61 7.31 -14.48
CA GLY A 297 -2.26 7.62 -13.99
C GLY A 297 -1.36 6.37 -14.05
N ARG A 298 -0.25 6.39 -13.33
CA ARG A 298 0.64 5.22 -13.17
C ARG A 298 -0.11 4.10 -12.46
N ASP A 299 0.21 2.86 -12.82
CA ASP A 299 -0.39 1.63 -12.27
C ASP A 299 0.63 0.75 -11.55
N ASP A 300 1.80 1.31 -11.22
CA ASP A 300 2.92 0.69 -10.53
C ASP A 300 3.22 1.36 -9.18
N GLY A 301 4.08 0.72 -8.40
CA GLY A 301 4.57 1.21 -7.13
C GLY A 301 3.61 1.02 -5.96
N GLY A 302 4.15 1.23 -4.77
CA GLY A 302 3.44 1.03 -3.51
C GLY A 302 4.19 1.55 -2.31
N PHE A 303 3.79 1.07 -1.13
CA PHE A 303 4.42 1.34 0.15
C PHE A 303 4.42 0.09 1.01
N GLU A 304 5.50 -0.11 1.74
CA GLU A 304 5.48 -1.02 2.88
C GLU A 304 4.64 -0.41 4.00
N TYR A 305 4.06 -1.24 4.86
CA TYR A 305 3.39 -0.77 6.06
C TYR A 305 3.33 -1.87 7.12
N ASP A 306 3.25 -1.42 8.37
CA ASP A 306 3.02 -2.25 9.53
C ASP A 306 1.68 -1.93 10.17
N LEU A 307 1.09 -2.90 10.88
CA LEU A 307 -0.08 -2.69 11.72
C LEU A 307 0.38 -2.72 13.17
N LEU A 308 0.39 -1.55 13.78
CA LEU A 308 0.73 -1.39 15.20
C LEU A 308 -0.53 -1.36 16.06
N GLN A 309 -0.42 -1.80 17.30
CA GLN A 309 -1.44 -1.60 18.32
C GLN A 309 -0.98 -0.53 19.31
N THR A 310 -1.86 0.41 19.59
CA THR A 310 -1.62 1.51 20.55
C THR A 310 -2.78 1.60 21.51
N GLU A 311 -2.49 1.78 22.79
CA GLU A 311 -3.50 2.19 23.78
C GLU A 311 -3.83 3.66 23.56
N LEU A 312 -5.12 4.01 23.64
CA LEU A 312 -5.57 5.39 23.44
C LEU A 312 -5.31 6.22 24.69
N ASP A 313 -4.59 7.35 24.57
CA ASP A 313 -4.25 8.25 25.68
C ASP A 313 -5.47 8.76 26.45
N ASN A 314 -6.60 8.97 25.76
CA ASN A 314 -7.84 9.51 26.32
C ASN A 314 -8.88 8.43 26.67
N ALA A 315 -8.55 7.15 26.51
CA ALA A 315 -9.42 6.00 26.82
C ALA A 315 -8.60 4.82 27.35
N PRO A 316 -8.14 4.85 28.61
CA PRO A 316 -7.33 3.79 29.20
C PRO A 316 -8.00 2.41 29.07
N GLY A 317 -7.22 1.40 28.67
CA GLY A 317 -7.70 0.05 28.42
C GLY A 317 -8.29 -0.19 27.03
N VAL A 318 -8.42 0.85 26.20
CA VAL A 318 -8.83 0.73 24.80
C VAL A 318 -7.60 0.67 23.90
N PHE A 319 -7.39 -0.46 23.28
CA PHE A 319 -6.31 -0.68 22.30
C PHE A 319 -6.87 -0.68 20.88
N ALA A 320 -6.18 -0.04 19.97
CA ALA A 320 -6.59 0.03 18.58
C ALA A 320 -5.41 -0.15 17.62
N SER A 321 -5.67 -0.80 16.50
CA SER A 321 -4.68 -0.94 15.44
C SER A 321 -4.69 0.30 14.53
N HIS A 322 -3.49 0.72 14.12
CA HIS A 322 -3.28 1.75 13.10
C HIS A 322 -2.16 1.35 12.14
N VAL A 323 -2.06 2.06 11.03
CA VAL A 323 -1.02 1.85 10.03
C VAL A 323 0.19 2.72 10.35
N GLU A 324 1.36 2.12 10.39
CA GLU A 324 2.63 2.79 10.27
C GLU A 324 3.17 2.57 8.84
N TRP A 325 3.30 3.68 8.09
CA TRP A 325 3.76 3.63 6.72
C TRP A 325 5.28 3.51 6.66
N GLY A 326 5.76 2.56 5.88
CA GLY A 326 7.17 2.30 5.63
C GLY A 326 7.68 2.93 4.33
N ASN A 327 8.67 2.29 3.73
CA ASN A 327 9.33 2.79 2.54
C ASN A 327 8.46 2.68 1.29
N PRO A 328 8.62 3.59 0.32
CA PRO A 328 8.06 3.41 -1.01
C PRO A 328 8.70 2.20 -1.69
N VAL A 329 7.93 1.49 -2.48
CA VAL A 329 8.39 0.37 -3.31
C VAL A 329 8.04 0.63 -4.77
N ASP A 330 8.96 0.30 -5.67
CA ASP A 330 8.77 0.41 -7.10
C ASP A 330 8.50 -0.96 -7.73
N GLY A 331 7.76 -0.99 -8.83
CA GLY A 331 7.48 -2.19 -9.59
C GLY A 331 5.99 -2.44 -9.78
N ALA A 332 5.67 -3.40 -10.65
CA ALA A 332 4.29 -3.79 -10.89
C ALA A 332 3.71 -4.55 -9.69
N ALA A 333 2.45 -4.31 -9.37
CA ALA A 333 1.80 -4.98 -8.23
C ALA A 333 1.85 -6.51 -8.31
N ARG A 334 1.79 -7.06 -9.53
CA ARG A 334 1.93 -8.51 -9.72
C ARG A 334 3.26 -9.04 -9.19
N ASP A 335 4.36 -8.38 -9.53
CA ASP A 335 5.69 -8.82 -9.15
C ASP A 335 5.92 -8.59 -7.66
N LEU A 336 5.46 -7.44 -7.14
CA LEU A 336 5.51 -7.09 -5.72
C LEU A 336 4.71 -8.09 -4.87
N LEU A 337 3.50 -8.46 -5.30
CA LEU A 337 2.70 -9.46 -4.62
C LEU A 337 3.30 -10.86 -4.74
N ALA A 338 3.86 -11.19 -5.90
CA ALA A 338 4.53 -12.49 -6.08
C ALA A 338 5.70 -12.64 -5.13
N VAL A 339 6.50 -11.59 -4.92
CA VAL A 339 7.59 -11.57 -3.92
C VAL A 339 7.03 -11.64 -2.50
N ALA A 340 6.02 -10.83 -2.17
CA ALA A 340 5.44 -10.82 -0.82
C ALA A 340 4.74 -12.14 -0.47
N GLU A 341 4.05 -12.77 -1.41
CA GLU A 341 3.29 -14.00 -1.23
C GLU A 341 4.08 -15.26 -1.61
N ALA A 342 5.29 -15.12 -2.18
CA ALA A 342 6.19 -16.23 -2.34
C ALA A 342 6.46 -16.77 -0.94
N MET A 343 5.74 -17.85 -0.59
CA MET A 343 6.18 -18.68 0.51
C MET A 343 7.66 -18.93 0.25
N PRO A 344 8.57 -18.70 1.22
CA PRO A 344 9.86 -19.36 1.14
C PRO A 344 9.49 -20.79 0.79
N GLU A 345 10.03 -21.31 -0.32
CA GLU A 345 9.62 -22.62 -0.84
C GLU A 345 9.34 -23.50 0.36
N ALA A 346 8.10 -23.95 0.54
CA ALA A 346 7.64 -24.66 1.73
C ALA A 346 8.37 -26.02 1.88
N GLY A 347 9.51 -26.14 1.28
CA GLY A 347 10.54 -27.14 1.32
C GLY A 347 11.84 -26.73 2.00
N GLU A 348 12.23 -25.44 2.07
CA GLU A 348 13.59 -25.18 2.57
C GLU A 348 13.67 -24.49 3.94
N GLY A 349 12.80 -23.57 4.31
CA GLY A 349 12.88 -22.86 5.61
C GLY A 349 12.24 -23.66 6.75
N GLY A 350 11.02 -24.13 6.60
CA GLY A 350 10.32 -24.96 7.58
C GLY A 350 11.01 -26.32 7.71
N ALA A 351 11.24 -27.00 6.59
CA ALA A 351 11.96 -28.27 6.59
C ALA A 351 13.41 -28.14 7.08
N LEU A 352 14.05 -26.98 6.91
CA LEU A 352 15.40 -26.78 7.48
C LEU A 352 15.33 -26.54 9.00
N ASN A 353 14.36 -25.83 9.52
CA ASN A 353 14.16 -25.63 10.95
C ASN A 353 13.75 -26.97 11.61
N ASP A 354 12.80 -27.68 11.01
CA ASP A 354 12.41 -29.03 11.47
C ASP A 354 13.61 -29.99 11.48
N ALA A 355 14.50 -29.91 10.49
CA ALA A 355 15.72 -30.71 10.43
C ALA A 355 16.77 -30.24 11.45
N VAL A 356 16.83 -28.96 11.78
CA VAL A 356 17.69 -28.39 12.83
C VAL A 356 17.20 -28.87 14.20
N ASP A 357 15.90 -28.76 14.47
CA ASP A 357 15.29 -29.23 15.72
C ASP A 357 15.44 -30.74 15.87
N PHE A 358 15.19 -31.52 14.81
CA PHE A 358 15.42 -32.92 14.75
C PHE A 358 16.88 -33.30 15.10
N LEU A 359 17.87 -32.63 14.48
CA LEU A 359 19.28 -32.92 14.75
C LEU A 359 19.71 -32.51 16.16
N ALA A 360 19.18 -31.39 16.66
CA ALA A 360 19.42 -30.96 18.03
C ALA A 360 18.89 -32.00 19.02
N ASP A 361 17.64 -32.45 18.84
CA ASP A 361 17.01 -33.47 19.72
C ASP A 361 17.73 -34.79 19.70
N VAL A 362 18.00 -35.32 18.51
CA VAL A 362 18.61 -36.65 18.32
C VAL A 362 20.04 -36.69 18.83
N LEU A 363 20.79 -35.57 18.79
CA LEU A 363 22.18 -35.48 19.23
C LEU A 363 22.36 -34.88 20.64
N THR A 364 21.28 -34.48 21.32
CA THR A 364 21.32 -33.96 22.70
C THR A 364 21.84 -34.98 23.69
N THR A 365 21.54 -36.28 23.47
CA THR A 365 21.95 -37.36 24.35
C THR A 365 23.35 -37.89 24.07
N GLY A 366 24.03 -37.37 23.04
CA GLY A 366 25.40 -37.75 22.69
C GLY A 366 25.62 -38.04 21.21
N SER A 367 26.78 -38.61 20.88
CA SER A 367 27.15 -38.95 19.52
C SER A 367 26.36 -40.12 18.96
N LEU A 368 25.91 -40.05 17.70
CA LEU A 368 25.21 -41.13 17.02
C LEU A 368 25.87 -41.47 15.68
N PRO A 369 25.84 -42.78 15.26
CA PRO A 369 26.29 -43.20 13.95
C PRO A 369 25.52 -42.45 12.84
N VAL A 370 26.24 -41.94 11.84
CA VAL A 370 25.64 -41.19 10.71
C VAL A 370 24.55 -41.99 10.00
N ALA A 371 24.73 -43.30 9.88
CA ALA A 371 23.74 -44.19 9.29
C ALA A 371 22.41 -44.22 10.06
N GLU A 372 22.48 -44.18 11.39
CA GLU A 372 21.30 -44.14 12.26
C GLU A 372 20.59 -42.80 12.21
N VAL A 373 21.35 -41.66 12.23
CA VAL A 373 20.81 -40.33 12.08
C VAL A 373 20.06 -40.20 10.75
N ARG A 374 20.66 -40.65 9.65
CA ARG A 374 20.03 -40.63 8.32
C ARG A 374 18.78 -41.49 8.23
N LYS A 375 18.81 -42.68 8.88
CA LYS A 375 17.64 -43.57 8.94
C LYS A 375 16.47 -42.90 9.66
N ARG A 376 16.71 -42.28 10.81
CA ARG A 376 15.68 -41.52 11.56
C ARG A 376 15.18 -40.30 10.79
N ALA A 377 16.09 -39.52 10.18
CA ALA A 377 15.73 -38.38 9.36
C ALA A 377 14.81 -38.76 8.19
N ARG A 378 15.05 -39.89 7.54
CA ARG A 378 14.16 -40.41 6.47
C ARG A 378 12.79 -40.81 7.00
N ALA A 379 12.70 -41.36 8.20
CA ALA A 379 11.45 -41.74 8.83
C ALA A 379 10.59 -40.51 9.15
N GLU A 380 11.21 -39.35 9.45
CA GLU A 380 10.59 -38.05 9.68
C GLU A 380 10.39 -37.24 8.36
N GLY A 381 10.66 -37.83 7.20
CA GLY A 381 10.48 -37.18 5.91
C GLY A 381 11.56 -36.16 5.56
N ILE A 382 12.65 -36.07 6.31
CA ILE A 382 13.72 -35.06 6.09
C ILE A 382 14.63 -35.54 4.94
N SER A 383 14.79 -34.71 3.93
CA SER A 383 15.65 -34.99 2.78
C SER A 383 17.14 -34.96 3.15
N GLU A 384 17.99 -35.70 2.42
CA GLU A 384 19.45 -35.69 2.64
C GLU A 384 20.06 -34.30 2.45
N ARG A 385 19.53 -33.48 1.51
CA ARG A 385 19.96 -32.09 1.25
C ARG A 385 19.63 -31.19 2.43
N THR A 386 18.40 -31.28 2.96
CA THR A 386 17.95 -30.52 4.12
C THR A 386 18.72 -30.88 5.38
N LEU A 387 18.95 -32.19 5.57
CA LEU A 387 19.74 -32.72 6.69
C LEU A 387 21.21 -32.23 6.64
N ALA A 388 21.80 -32.14 5.44
CA ALA A 388 23.16 -31.61 5.27
C ALA A 388 23.27 -30.15 5.64
N ARG A 389 22.29 -29.33 5.23
CA ARG A 389 22.18 -27.87 5.56
C ARG A 389 21.95 -27.67 7.07
N ALA A 390 21.08 -28.43 7.68
CA ALA A 390 20.83 -28.39 9.11
C ALA A 390 22.08 -28.75 9.93
N ARG A 391 22.82 -29.76 9.47
CA ARG A 391 24.12 -30.12 10.04
C ARG A 391 25.12 -28.96 10.01
N GLU A 392 25.22 -28.27 8.90
CA GLU A 392 26.11 -27.12 8.72
C GLU A 392 25.70 -25.99 9.65
N LYS A 393 24.39 -25.66 9.71
CA LYS A 393 23.81 -24.61 10.57
C LYS A 393 24.09 -24.87 12.07
N LEU A 394 24.02 -26.11 12.53
CA LEU A 394 24.31 -26.50 13.90
C LEU A 394 25.81 -26.71 14.17
N GLY A 395 26.67 -26.61 13.17
CA GLY A 395 28.11 -26.86 13.33
C GLY A 395 28.47 -28.27 13.76
N ILE A 396 27.60 -29.27 13.49
CA ILE A 396 27.77 -30.65 13.93
C ILE A 396 29.07 -31.24 13.40
N LYS A 397 29.88 -31.75 14.33
CA LYS A 397 31.17 -32.38 14.04
C LYS A 397 31.00 -33.88 13.70
N SER A 398 31.93 -34.39 12.93
CA SER A 398 31.96 -35.82 12.60
C SER A 398 33.31 -36.41 13.00
N GLU A 399 33.29 -37.58 13.64
CA GLU A 399 34.47 -38.30 14.08
C GLU A 399 34.38 -39.80 13.71
N ARG A 400 35.54 -40.41 13.43
CA ARG A 400 35.63 -41.81 13.08
C ARG A 400 36.08 -42.61 14.32
N GLN A 401 35.22 -43.48 14.83
CA GLN A 401 35.53 -44.30 16.02
C GLN A 401 36.24 -45.61 15.65
N GLY A 402 37.60 -45.57 15.62
CA GLY A 402 38.44 -46.78 15.47
C GLY A 402 38.66 -47.28 14.03
N PHE A 403 39.54 -48.29 13.89
CA PHE A 403 39.83 -48.95 12.61
C PHE A 403 38.64 -49.83 12.17
N GLY A 404 37.95 -49.47 11.08
CA GLY A 404 36.78 -50.22 10.58
C GLY A 404 35.43 -49.79 11.15
N ALA A 405 35.36 -48.76 12.02
CA ALA A 405 34.16 -48.31 12.67
C ALA A 405 33.41 -47.20 11.91
N SER A 406 32.13 -47.03 12.22
CA SER A 406 31.23 -46.04 11.60
C SER A 406 31.60 -44.62 12.02
N THR A 407 31.39 -43.66 11.10
CA THR A 407 31.46 -42.24 11.41
C THR A 407 30.26 -41.85 12.28
N VAL A 408 30.51 -41.10 13.35
CA VAL A 408 29.48 -40.56 14.24
C VAL A 408 29.36 -39.03 14.08
N TRP A 409 28.17 -38.52 14.35
CA TRP A 409 27.90 -37.07 14.45
C TRP A 409 27.65 -36.71 15.92
N TYR A 410 28.10 -35.49 16.31
CA TYR A 410 27.87 -34.95 17.65
C TYR A 410 27.77 -33.40 17.58
N LEU A 411 27.01 -32.83 18.51
CA LEU A 411 26.93 -31.38 18.69
C LEU A 411 28.25 -30.88 19.31
N PRO A 412 28.80 -29.74 18.82
CA PRO A 412 29.96 -29.15 19.48
C PRO A 412 29.56 -28.77 20.91
N ALA A 413 30.39 -29.11 21.88
CA ALA A 413 30.17 -28.74 23.28
C ALA A 413 30.14 -27.22 23.40
N ASP A 414 29.14 -26.70 24.09
CA ASP A 414 29.03 -25.28 24.40
C ASP A 414 30.29 -24.86 25.20
N PRO A 415 31.08 -23.87 24.77
CA PRO A 415 32.28 -23.46 25.47
C PRO A 415 32.03 -22.92 26.89
N LEU A 416 30.77 -22.74 27.29
CA LEU A 416 30.37 -22.21 28.61
C LEU A 416 29.98 -23.29 29.63
N VAL A 417 30.00 -24.58 29.28
CA VAL A 417 29.75 -25.65 30.25
C VAL A 417 31.09 -26.22 30.72
N PRO A 418 31.46 -26.10 32.02
CA PRO A 418 32.72 -26.63 32.56
C PRO A 418 32.69 -28.15 32.41
N LYS A 419 33.74 -28.69 31.80
CA LYS A 419 33.96 -30.17 31.75
C LYS A 419 33.91 -30.73 33.15
N ASN A 420 32.99 -31.61 33.43
CA ASN A 420 32.90 -32.32 34.69
C ASN A 420 34.24 -33.04 34.96
N PRO A 421 34.85 -32.85 36.14
CA PRO A 421 36.12 -33.47 36.46
C PRO A 421 35.91 -34.92 36.99
N ILE A 422 35.47 -35.84 36.15
CA ILE A 422 35.42 -37.26 36.46
C ILE A 422 36.01 -38.07 35.31
N ASP A 423 37.30 -37.83 35.01
CA ASP A 423 38.13 -38.79 34.24
C ASP A 423 39.61 -38.46 34.43
N ALA A 424 40.00 -38.30 35.71
CA ALA A 424 41.40 -38.27 36.11
C ALA A 424 41.62 -39.43 37.09
N ASN A 425 41.47 -40.69 36.64
CA ASN A 425 42.09 -41.85 37.23
C ASN A 425 41.79 -43.12 36.39
N LYS A 426 42.63 -43.35 35.39
CA LYS A 426 43.14 -44.63 35.05
C LYS A 426 44.34 -44.56 34.10
#